data_2ae42f05379f15657497b3802cd3da45
#
_entry.id   2ae42f05379f15657497b3802cd3da45
#
_cell.length_a   1.000
_cell.length_b   1.000
_cell.length_c   1.000
_cell.angle_alpha   90.00
_cell.angle_beta   90.00
_cell.angle_gamma   90.00
#
_symmetry.space_group_name_H-M   'P 1'
#
loop_
_entity.id
_entity.type
_entity.pdbx_description
1 polymer ?
#
loop_
_entity_poly.entity_id
_entity_poly.type
_entity_poly.pdbx_seq_one_letter_code
_entity_poly.pdbx_strand_id
1 'polypeptide(L)'
;DPCYKRFDYAKALYTFEKARSYYDGTLEILFGVEVTYWSDIEEEIRDYLRDHQFDIVIGAIHYAPPVDIWSPADAEYVKNDHLAARRALKTYFSQVEKLAKSRLFDAVAHFGIYQRYIRTWPPVIGDSELEPCLMSALDAIVRYSRLELNAATLHMPVPLPLPSVEVMKIYKEMGGLTPIYGSDAHTPSKVGKDLGIALDVIKQAGFGEFASWRDVVRPNGPRLKKVSGDEGVSIP
;
A
#
# COMPACT_ATOMS: atom_id res chain seq x y z
N ASP A 1 -10.67 -15.24 -9.81
CA ASP A 1 -10.54 -15.71 -8.43
C ASP A 1 -11.81 -15.37 -7.65
N PRO A 2 -12.54 -16.36 -7.07
CA PRO A 2 -13.78 -16.13 -6.33
C PRO A 2 -13.56 -15.30 -5.03
N CYS A 3 -12.33 -15.02 -4.63
CA CYS A 3 -12.02 -14.24 -3.45
C CYS A 3 -12.15 -12.72 -3.66
N TYR A 4 -12.12 -12.24 -4.89
CA TYR A 4 -12.31 -10.82 -5.18
C TYR A 4 -13.80 -10.52 -5.35
N LYS A 5 -14.47 -10.25 -4.23
CA LYS A 5 -15.80 -9.65 -4.29
C LYS A 5 -15.67 -8.29 -4.97
N ARG A 6 -16.50 -8.05 -5.98
CA ARG A 6 -16.56 -6.76 -6.65
C ARG A 6 -16.79 -5.67 -5.59
N PHE A 7 -15.91 -4.67 -5.55
CA PHE A 7 -16.05 -3.56 -4.62
C PHE A 7 -17.34 -2.78 -4.93
N ASP A 8 -18.20 -2.67 -3.93
CA ASP A 8 -19.45 -1.93 -4.02
C ASP A 8 -19.22 -0.51 -3.47
N TYR A 9 -18.90 0.40 -4.38
CA TYR A 9 -18.62 1.79 -4.05
C TYR A 9 -19.80 2.47 -3.31
N ALA A 10 -21.03 2.30 -3.81
CA ALA A 10 -22.18 2.96 -3.22
C ALA A 10 -22.43 2.51 -1.78
N LYS A 11 -22.30 1.22 -1.51
CA LYS A 11 -22.43 0.65 -0.17
C LYS A 11 -21.28 1.12 0.75
N ALA A 12 -20.05 1.17 0.24
CA ALA A 12 -18.90 1.63 1.00
C ALA A 12 -19.04 3.12 1.36
N LEU A 13 -19.41 3.96 0.39
CA LEU A 13 -19.66 5.39 0.57
C LEU A 13 -20.76 5.64 1.61
N TYR A 14 -21.89 4.95 1.49
CA TYR A 14 -22.99 5.07 2.45
C TYR A 14 -22.55 4.72 3.89
N THR A 15 -21.78 3.65 4.05
CA THR A 15 -21.26 3.23 5.35
C THR A 15 -20.29 4.26 5.92
N PHE A 16 -19.42 4.79 5.07
CA PHE A 16 -18.47 5.84 5.43
C PHE A 16 -19.20 7.13 5.88
N GLU A 17 -20.18 7.59 5.13
CA GLU A 17 -20.92 8.82 5.46
C GLU A 17 -21.69 8.70 6.79
N LYS A 18 -22.27 7.52 7.06
CA LYS A 18 -22.86 7.25 8.37
C LYS A 18 -21.83 7.34 9.51
N ALA A 19 -20.66 6.71 9.33
CA ALA A 19 -19.61 6.77 10.33
C ALA A 19 -19.10 8.20 10.53
N ARG A 20 -18.86 8.94 9.44
CA ARG A 20 -18.43 10.34 9.47
C ARG A 20 -19.43 11.23 10.20
N SER A 21 -20.73 11.06 9.92
CA SER A 21 -21.79 11.82 10.60
C SER A 21 -21.90 11.49 12.08
N TYR A 22 -21.77 10.22 12.44
CA TYR A 22 -21.85 9.77 13.83
C TYR A 22 -20.69 10.30 14.69
N TYR A 23 -19.48 10.39 14.13
CA TYR A 23 -18.28 10.83 14.83
C TYR A 23 -17.91 12.29 14.53
N ASP A 24 -18.80 13.08 13.91
CA ASP A 24 -18.53 14.47 13.59
C ASP A 24 -18.09 15.26 14.82
N GLY A 25 -17.04 16.05 14.68
CA GLY A 25 -16.43 16.83 15.77
C GLY A 25 -15.57 16.03 16.76
N THR A 26 -15.55 14.68 16.70
CA THR A 26 -14.74 13.83 17.58
C THR A 26 -13.65 13.06 16.86
N LEU A 27 -13.90 12.63 15.62
CA LEU A 27 -12.97 11.87 14.81
C LEU A 27 -13.07 12.28 13.35
N GLU A 28 -11.93 12.62 12.75
CA GLU A 28 -11.88 12.80 11.30
C GLU A 28 -11.74 11.43 10.63
N ILE A 29 -12.69 11.10 9.77
CA ILE A 29 -12.69 9.85 9.01
C ILE A 29 -12.49 10.20 7.53
N LEU A 30 -11.53 9.56 6.88
CA LEU A 30 -11.23 9.70 5.47
C LEU A 30 -11.74 8.47 4.70
N PHE A 31 -12.29 8.70 3.52
CA PHE A 31 -12.76 7.65 2.62
C PHE A 31 -11.61 7.23 1.70
N GLY A 32 -11.04 6.08 1.95
CA GLY A 32 -9.91 5.56 1.19
C GLY A 32 -10.22 4.25 0.48
N VAL A 33 -9.36 3.93 -0.50
CA VAL A 33 -9.37 2.65 -1.20
C VAL A 33 -7.95 2.15 -1.41
N GLU A 34 -7.75 0.85 -1.23
CA GLU A 34 -6.59 0.14 -1.74
C GLU A 34 -6.94 -0.50 -3.07
N VAL A 35 -6.10 -0.26 -4.08
CA VAL A 35 -6.28 -0.77 -5.43
C VAL A 35 -5.11 -1.69 -5.78
N THR A 36 -5.42 -2.92 -6.15
CA THR A 36 -4.43 -3.80 -6.76
C THR A 36 -4.09 -3.28 -8.15
N TYR A 37 -2.83 -2.88 -8.34
CA TYR A 37 -2.35 -2.36 -9.60
C TYR A 37 -1.70 -3.43 -10.45
N TRP A 38 -1.96 -3.37 -11.75
CA TRP A 38 -1.24 -4.07 -12.80
C TRP A 38 -1.20 -3.19 -14.04
N SER A 39 -0.04 -3.08 -14.67
CA SER A 39 0.15 -2.12 -15.77
C SER A 39 -0.80 -2.31 -16.95
N ASP A 40 -1.25 -3.53 -17.20
CA ASP A 40 -2.12 -3.84 -18.33
C ASP A 40 -3.56 -3.35 -18.16
N ILE A 41 -3.97 -3.04 -16.91
CA ILE A 41 -5.28 -2.48 -16.56
C ILE A 41 -5.19 -1.05 -16.01
N GLU A 42 -4.08 -0.34 -16.24
CA GLU A 42 -3.88 1.01 -15.71
C GLU A 42 -4.99 1.98 -16.16
N GLU A 43 -5.40 1.93 -17.43
CA GLU A 43 -6.44 2.82 -17.96
C GLU A 43 -7.80 2.52 -17.32
N GLU A 44 -8.13 1.27 -17.06
CA GLU A 44 -9.36 0.88 -16.36
C GLU A 44 -9.36 1.40 -14.91
N ILE A 45 -8.19 1.31 -14.23
CA ILE A 45 -8.02 1.88 -12.88
C ILE A 45 -8.18 3.40 -12.93
N ARG A 46 -7.56 4.07 -13.89
CA ARG A 46 -7.64 5.52 -14.09
C ARG A 46 -9.07 5.98 -14.30
N ASP A 47 -9.81 5.30 -15.17
CA ASP A 47 -11.21 5.58 -15.44
C ASP A 47 -12.07 5.38 -14.19
N TYR A 48 -11.84 4.27 -13.46
CA TYR A 48 -12.55 4.01 -12.21
C TYR A 48 -12.31 5.10 -11.16
N LEU A 49 -11.05 5.51 -10.96
CA LEU A 49 -10.68 6.54 -9.99
C LEU A 49 -11.14 7.95 -10.41
N ARG A 50 -11.35 8.20 -11.70
CA ARG A 50 -11.97 9.45 -12.19
C ARG A 50 -13.47 9.49 -11.88
N ASP A 51 -14.14 8.35 -12.03
CA ASP A 51 -15.59 8.27 -11.87
C ASP A 51 -16.03 8.10 -10.41
N HIS A 52 -15.10 7.78 -9.50
CA HIS A 52 -15.35 7.57 -8.08
C HIS A 52 -14.41 8.41 -7.22
N GLN A 53 -14.98 9.13 -6.26
CA GLN A 53 -14.21 10.03 -5.40
C GLN A 53 -13.74 9.31 -4.14
N PHE A 54 -12.46 9.49 -3.83
CA PHE A 54 -11.83 9.04 -2.59
C PHE A 54 -10.99 10.17 -2.01
N ASP A 55 -10.87 10.23 -0.68
CA ASP A 55 -9.94 11.13 -0.01
C ASP A 55 -8.50 10.64 -0.17
N ILE A 56 -8.29 9.31 -0.18
CA ILE A 56 -6.99 8.65 -0.25
C ILE A 56 -7.09 7.41 -1.15
N VAL A 57 -6.10 7.25 -2.01
CA VAL A 57 -5.95 6.08 -2.87
C VAL A 57 -4.56 5.49 -2.67
N ILE A 58 -4.49 4.25 -2.18
CA ILE A 58 -3.23 3.52 -2.05
C ILE A 58 -3.14 2.43 -3.10
N GLY A 59 -1.94 2.23 -3.64
CA GLY A 59 -1.70 1.23 -4.67
C GLY A 59 -0.89 0.06 -4.15
N ALA A 60 -1.29 -1.15 -4.50
CA ALA A 60 -0.69 -2.39 -4.05
C ALA A 60 -0.32 -3.32 -5.20
N ILE A 61 0.79 -4.02 -5.08
CA ILE A 61 1.15 -5.12 -5.99
C ILE A 61 0.94 -6.44 -5.26
N HIS A 62 -0.05 -7.21 -5.71
CA HIS A 62 -0.39 -8.50 -5.14
C HIS A 62 -0.04 -9.69 -6.04
N TYR A 63 0.56 -9.43 -7.20
CA TYR A 63 0.86 -10.43 -8.20
C TYR A 63 2.28 -10.30 -8.72
N ALA A 64 3.03 -11.38 -8.77
CA ALA A 64 4.42 -11.39 -9.25
C ALA A 64 4.72 -12.70 -10.00
N PRO A 65 4.12 -12.90 -11.20
CA PRO A 65 4.37 -14.12 -11.95
C PRO A 65 5.87 -14.35 -12.23
N PRO A 66 6.30 -15.60 -12.30
CA PRO A 66 5.48 -16.82 -12.30
C PRO A 66 5.11 -17.37 -10.90
N VAL A 67 5.35 -16.62 -9.84
CA VAL A 67 5.10 -17.03 -8.44
C VAL A 67 3.84 -16.36 -7.92
N ASP A 68 2.97 -17.11 -7.28
CA ASP A 68 1.90 -16.56 -6.45
C ASP A 68 2.45 -16.18 -5.08
N ILE A 69 2.70 -14.89 -4.87
CA ILE A 69 3.26 -14.37 -3.61
C ILE A 69 2.33 -14.54 -2.40
N TRP A 70 1.05 -14.91 -2.64
CA TRP A 70 0.06 -15.19 -1.61
C TRP A 70 -0.02 -16.67 -1.23
N SER A 71 0.58 -17.55 -2.03
CA SER A 71 0.53 -18.98 -1.80
C SER A 71 1.70 -19.46 -0.95
N PRO A 72 1.48 -19.92 0.30
CA PRO A 72 2.53 -20.60 1.05
C PRO A 72 3.06 -21.86 0.35
N ALA A 73 2.27 -22.47 -0.54
CA ALA A 73 2.68 -23.63 -1.33
C ALA A 73 3.83 -23.30 -2.31
N ASP A 74 3.92 -22.05 -2.75
CA ASP A 74 5.00 -21.60 -3.64
C ASP A 74 6.33 -21.39 -2.91
N ALA A 75 6.35 -21.48 -1.58
CA ALA A 75 7.60 -21.35 -0.81
C ALA A 75 8.66 -22.39 -1.21
N GLU A 76 8.23 -23.64 -1.42
CA GLU A 76 9.14 -24.70 -1.86
C GLU A 76 9.55 -24.52 -3.32
N TYR A 77 8.65 -24.01 -4.18
CA TYR A 77 8.94 -23.68 -5.55
C TYR A 77 9.99 -22.54 -5.63
N VAL A 78 9.80 -21.46 -4.88
CA VAL A 78 10.76 -20.33 -4.80
C VAL A 78 12.14 -20.81 -4.33
N LYS A 79 12.19 -21.71 -3.35
CA LYS A 79 13.43 -22.27 -2.82
C LYS A 79 14.18 -23.13 -3.84
N ASN A 80 13.44 -23.86 -4.68
CA ASN A 80 14.03 -24.84 -5.62
C ASN A 80 14.25 -24.26 -7.03
N ASP A 81 13.51 -23.21 -7.44
CA ASP A 81 13.68 -22.52 -8.72
C ASP A 81 14.12 -21.07 -8.51
N HIS A 82 15.41 -20.85 -8.33
CA HIS A 82 15.99 -19.53 -8.16
C HIS A 82 15.76 -18.60 -9.37
N LEU A 83 15.66 -19.14 -10.59
CA LEU A 83 15.41 -18.32 -11.79
C LEU A 83 13.96 -17.82 -11.80
N ALA A 84 13.01 -18.65 -11.43
CA ALA A 84 11.62 -18.23 -11.30
C ALA A 84 11.45 -17.20 -10.17
N ALA A 85 12.10 -17.42 -9.03
CA ALA A 85 12.10 -16.47 -7.93
C ALA A 85 12.64 -15.09 -8.34
N ARG A 86 13.78 -15.07 -9.04
CA ARG A 86 14.38 -13.83 -9.55
C ARG A 86 13.49 -13.14 -10.58
N ARG A 87 12.85 -13.88 -11.50
CA ARG A 87 11.90 -13.32 -12.46
C ARG A 87 10.71 -12.67 -11.74
N ALA A 88 10.15 -13.35 -10.74
CA ALA A 88 9.04 -12.83 -9.95
C ALA A 88 9.41 -11.52 -9.24
N LEU A 89 10.59 -11.45 -8.60
CA LEU A 89 11.06 -10.21 -7.95
C LEU A 89 11.28 -9.07 -8.95
N LYS A 90 11.89 -9.35 -10.10
CA LYS A 90 12.03 -8.34 -11.17
C LYS A 90 10.67 -7.83 -11.65
N THR A 91 9.71 -8.74 -11.83
CA THR A 91 8.33 -8.38 -12.19
C THR A 91 7.70 -7.52 -11.09
N TYR A 92 7.81 -7.92 -9.82
CA TYR A 92 7.29 -7.16 -8.69
C TYR A 92 7.82 -5.72 -8.68
N PHE A 93 9.14 -5.53 -8.70
CA PHE A 93 9.74 -4.20 -8.68
C PHE A 93 9.39 -3.38 -9.93
N SER A 94 9.33 -4.00 -11.10
CA SER A 94 8.89 -3.33 -12.32
C SER A 94 7.44 -2.84 -12.23
N GLN A 95 6.54 -3.63 -11.64
CA GLN A 95 5.15 -3.22 -11.43
C GLN A 95 5.03 -2.12 -10.38
N VAL A 96 5.82 -2.16 -9.29
CA VAL A 96 5.88 -1.07 -8.31
C VAL A 96 6.38 0.23 -8.96
N GLU A 97 7.41 0.16 -9.79
CA GLU A 97 7.92 1.32 -10.54
C GLU A 97 6.84 1.95 -11.42
N LYS A 98 6.11 1.13 -12.19
CA LYS A 98 5.00 1.57 -13.04
C LYS A 98 3.86 2.16 -12.22
N LEU A 99 3.50 1.51 -11.11
CA LEU A 99 2.50 2.00 -10.16
C LEU A 99 2.83 3.42 -9.70
N ALA A 100 4.05 3.66 -9.24
CA ALA A 100 4.46 4.99 -8.78
C ALA A 100 4.46 6.00 -9.94
N LYS A 101 4.95 5.63 -11.12
CA LYS A 101 4.97 6.48 -12.33
C LYS A 101 3.58 6.81 -12.87
N SER A 102 2.58 5.98 -12.64
CA SER A 102 1.19 6.23 -13.05
C SER A 102 0.60 7.50 -12.40
N ARG A 103 1.12 7.87 -11.20
CA ARG A 103 0.66 9.00 -10.39
C ARG A 103 -0.82 8.89 -9.99
N LEU A 104 -1.38 7.68 -9.98
CA LEU A 104 -2.75 7.41 -9.58
C LEU A 104 -2.89 7.30 -8.06
N PHE A 105 -1.79 7.03 -7.34
CA PHE A 105 -1.78 6.61 -5.95
C PHE A 105 -1.05 7.61 -5.05
N ASP A 106 -1.63 7.85 -3.89
CA ASP A 106 -1.05 8.74 -2.87
C ASP A 106 0.09 8.04 -2.12
N ALA A 107 0.00 6.71 -1.97
CA ALA A 107 1.03 5.90 -1.35
C ALA A 107 1.12 4.50 -1.98
N VAL A 108 2.27 3.87 -1.82
CA VAL A 108 2.51 2.46 -2.16
C VAL A 108 2.34 1.62 -0.91
N ALA A 109 1.38 0.71 -0.94
CA ALA A 109 1.05 -0.18 0.16
C ALA A 109 2.11 -1.27 0.35
N HIS A 110 2.34 -1.68 1.59
CA HIS A 110 3.09 -2.86 2.03
C HIS A 110 4.23 -3.30 1.10
N PHE A 111 5.10 -2.36 0.74
CA PHE A 111 6.26 -2.66 -0.12
C PHE A 111 7.09 -3.82 0.45
N GLY A 112 7.35 -4.84 -0.35
CA GLY A 112 7.99 -6.07 0.11
C GLY A 112 7.02 -7.18 0.54
N ILE A 113 5.71 -7.04 0.25
CA ILE A 113 4.66 -8.00 0.60
C ILE A 113 4.96 -9.44 0.16
N TYR A 114 5.78 -9.64 -0.87
CA TYR A 114 6.21 -10.96 -1.31
C TYR A 114 6.88 -11.77 -0.18
N GLN A 115 7.42 -11.11 0.84
CA GLN A 115 8.05 -11.77 1.99
C GLN A 115 7.03 -12.27 3.05
N ARG A 116 5.75 -11.93 2.93
CA ARG A 116 4.74 -12.22 3.97
C ARG A 116 4.59 -13.71 4.22
N TYR A 117 4.45 -14.49 3.17
CA TYR A 117 4.21 -15.93 3.25
C TYR A 117 5.43 -16.77 2.84
N ILE A 118 6.28 -16.23 2.01
CA ILE A 118 7.46 -16.89 1.48
C ILE A 118 8.70 -16.18 2.02
N ARG A 119 9.52 -16.89 2.81
CA ARG A 119 10.72 -16.34 3.46
C ARG A 119 12.03 -16.73 2.76
N THR A 120 11.94 -17.59 1.74
CA THR A 120 13.07 -18.18 1.04
C THR A 120 13.44 -17.46 -0.26
N TRP A 121 13.00 -16.21 -0.40
CA TRP A 121 13.40 -15.37 -1.53
C TRP A 121 14.91 -15.15 -1.56
N PRO A 122 15.52 -15.05 -2.75
CA PRO A 122 16.92 -14.64 -2.86
C PRO A 122 17.09 -13.23 -2.26
N PRO A 123 18.28 -12.94 -1.69
CA PRO A 123 18.57 -11.59 -1.21
C PRO A 123 18.47 -10.59 -2.36
N VAL A 124 17.89 -9.43 -2.10
CA VAL A 124 17.74 -8.35 -3.09
C VAL A 124 18.90 -7.36 -2.96
N ILE A 125 19.14 -6.88 -1.75
CA ILE A 125 20.24 -5.94 -1.47
C ILE A 125 21.57 -6.68 -1.60
N GLY A 126 22.50 -6.12 -2.35
CA GLY A 126 23.79 -6.73 -2.69
C GLY A 126 23.74 -7.67 -3.91
N ASP A 127 22.57 -7.94 -4.46
CA ASP A 127 22.45 -8.75 -5.68
C ASP A 127 22.57 -7.88 -6.94
N SER A 128 23.50 -8.23 -7.82
CA SER A 128 23.85 -7.42 -9.00
C SER A 128 22.71 -7.22 -10.01
N GLU A 129 21.67 -8.07 -9.98
CA GLU A 129 20.55 -7.98 -10.90
C GLU A 129 19.26 -7.47 -10.22
N LEU A 130 19.05 -7.80 -8.95
CA LEU A 130 17.81 -7.46 -8.23
C LEU A 130 17.89 -6.09 -7.56
N GLU A 131 19.06 -5.73 -7.01
CA GLU A 131 19.22 -4.43 -6.37
C GLU A 131 18.96 -3.25 -7.34
N PRO A 132 19.43 -3.24 -8.58
CA PRO A 132 19.04 -2.20 -9.53
C PRO A 132 17.53 -2.09 -9.76
N CYS A 133 16.79 -3.22 -9.73
CA CYS A 133 15.33 -3.21 -9.85
C CYS A 133 14.66 -2.59 -8.60
N LEU A 134 15.15 -2.94 -7.41
CA LEU A 134 14.73 -2.31 -6.16
C LEU A 134 14.97 -0.80 -6.18
N MET A 135 16.19 -0.37 -6.59
CA MET A 135 16.56 1.05 -6.63
C MET A 135 15.69 1.83 -7.61
N SER A 136 15.37 1.26 -8.79
CA SER A 136 14.47 1.89 -9.76
C SER A 136 13.06 2.08 -9.21
N ALA A 137 12.53 1.05 -8.54
CA ALA A 137 11.22 1.13 -7.89
C ALA A 137 11.20 2.20 -6.79
N LEU A 138 12.23 2.25 -5.93
CA LEU A 138 12.35 3.25 -4.88
C LEU A 138 12.50 4.66 -5.44
N ASP A 139 13.30 4.87 -6.50
CA ASP A 139 13.44 6.18 -7.17
C ASP A 139 12.08 6.67 -7.69
N ALA A 140 11.30 5.79 -8.30
CA ALA A 140 9.96 6.14 -8.76
C ALA A 140 9.03 6.52 -7.58
N ILE A 141 9.10 5.81 -6.47
CA ILE A 141 8.30 6.15 -5.27
C ILE A 141 8.74 7.49 -4.70
N VAL A 142 10.03 7.74 -4.56
CA VAL A 142 10.58 9.02 -4.08
C VAL A 142 10.08 10.20 -4.91
N ARG A 143 10.00 10.03 -6.23
CA ARG A 143 9.58 11.10 -7.16
C ARG A 143 8.08 11.32 -7.25
N TYR A 144 7.28 10.28 -7.09
CA TYR A 144 5.88 10.33 -7.53
C TYR A 144 4.87 9.89 -6.47
N SER A 145 5.31 9.28 -5.36
CA SER A 145 4.44 8.71 -4.36
C SER A 145 5.10 8.74 -2.97
N ARG A 146 4.65 7.90 -2.07
CA ARG A 146 5.16 7.74 -0.71
C ARG A 146 5.10 6.28 -0.30
N LEU A 147 5.97 5.83 0.58
CA LEU A 147 5.86 4.50 1.18
C LEU A 147 4.86 4.48 2.35
N GLU A 148 4.08 3.42 2.41
CA GLU A 148 3.44 2.98 3.63
C GLU A 148 4.38 2.06 4.40
N LEU A 149 4.48 2.23 5.73
CA LEU A 149 4.92 1.17 6.62
C LEU A 149 3.70 0.40 7.10
N ASN A 150 3.53 -0.81 6.59
CA ASN A 150 2.43 -1.69 6.92
C ASN A 150 2.77 -2.54 8.15
N ALA A 151 1.90 -2.50 9.16
CA ALA A 151 2.09 -3.17 10.45
C ALA A 151 1.43 -4.55 10.54
N ALA A 152 0.69 -4.99 9.51
CA ALA A 152 -0.09 -6.23 9.57
C ALA A 152 0.73 -7.48 9.85
N THR A 153 2.04 -7.45 9.63
CA THR A 153 2.97 -8.57 9.83
C THR A 153 3.88 -8.42 11.05
N LEU A 154 3.79 -7.31 11.78
CA LEU A 154 4.65 -7.05 12.94
C LEU A 154 4.35 -7.98 14.14
N HIS A 155 3.12 -8.47 14.25
CA HIS A 155 2.70 -9.40 15.31
C HIS A 155 2.97 -10.88 14.99
N MET A 156 3.60 -11.18 13.87
CA MET A 156 4.00 -12.55 13.54
C MET A 156 5.13 -13.04 14.46
N PRO A 157 5.32 -14.36 14.65
CA PRO A 157 6.40 -14.89 15.49
C PRO A 157 7.79 -14.34 15.11
N VAL A 158 8.01 -14.08 13.83
CA VAL A 158 9.15 -13.31 13.33
C VAL A 158 8.59 -12.03 12.73
N PRO A 159 8.68 -10.89 13.44
CA PRO A 159 8.18 -9.62 12.95
C PRO A 159 8.80 -9.26 11.60
N LEU A 160 7.94 -8.83 10.66
CA LEU A 160 8.37 -8.41 9.35
C LEU A 160 7.76 -7.04 9.06
N PRO A 161 8.52 -5.95 9.23
CA PRO A 161 8.06 -4.66 8.73
C PRO A 161 8.04 -4.68 7.19
N LEU A 162 7.01 -4.08 6.61
CA LEU A 162 6.85 -3.94 5.16
C LEU A 162 6.76 -2.46 4.81
N PRO A 163 7.84 -1.87 4.29
CA PRO A 163 9.14 -2.47 3.95
C PRO A 163 10.07 -2.73 5.16
N SER A 164 11.14 -3.50 4.94
CA SER A 164 12.17 -3.75 5.96
C SER A 164 12.91 -2.47 6.36
N VAL A 165 13.57 -2.50 7.53
CA VAL A 165 14.36 -1.36 8.02
C VAL A 165 15.46 -0.95 7.02
N GLU A 166 16.12 -1.93 6.38
CA GLU A 166 17.16 -1.68 5.38
C GLU A 166 16.60 -0.94 4.17
N VAL A 167 15.47 -1.39 3.64
CA VAL A 167 14.79 -0.72 2.51
C VAL A 167 14.34 0.67 2.91
N MET A 168 13.84 0.86 4.13
CA MET A 168 13.44 2.18 4.64
C MET A 168 14.64 3.14 4.77
N LYS A 169 15.83 2.65 5.15
CA LYS A 169 17.06 3.44 5.18
C LYS A 169 17.45 3.90 3.78
N ILE A 170 17.48 2.98 2.82
CA ILE A 170 17.77 3.30 1.41
C ILE A 170 16.78 4.35 0.89
N TYR A 171 15.48 4.14 1.11
CA TYR A 171 14.44 5.07 0.70
C TYR A 171 14.68 6.48 1.28
N LYS A 172 15.06 6.58 2.56
CA LYS A 172 15.39 7.86 3.18
C LYS A 172 16.62 8.51 2.56
N GLU A 173 17.70 7.75 2.36
CA GLU A 173 18.95 8.23 1.75
C GLU A 173 18.73 8.75 0.33
N MET A 174 17.78 8.18 -0.40
CA MET A 174 17.35 8.65 -1.72
C MET A 174 16.49 9.92 -1.67
N GLY A 175 16.18 10.45 -0.49
CA GLY A 175 15.36 11.65 -0.32
C GLY A 175 13.85 11.34 -0.21
N GLY A 176 13.50 10.12 0.13
CA GLY A 176 12.10 9.70 0.33
C GLY A 176 11.40 10.50 1.42
N LEU A 177 10.14 10.82 1.18
CA LEU A 177 9.29 11.54 2.13
C LEU A 177 8.99 10.68 3.36
N THR A 178 8.67 11.33 4.47
CA THR A 178 8.22 10.65 5.70
C THR A 178 7.11 9.65 5.38
N PRO A 179 7.26 8.36 5.75
CA PRO A 179 6.28 7.33 5.43
C PRO A 179 4.97 7.54 6.18
N ILE A 180 3.90 6.90 5.70
CA ILE A 180 2.63 6.80 6.42
C ILE A 180 2.55 5.47 7.16
N TYR A 181 1.70 5.42 8.18
CA TYR A 181 1.38 4.20 8.91
C TYR A 181 0.13 3.55 8.34
N GLY A 182 0.19 2.23 8.08
CA GLY A 182 -0.96 1.40 7.78
C GLY A 182 -1.06 0.21 8.74
N SER A 183 -2.20 0.07 9.42
CA SER A 183 -2.46 -1.14 10.21
C SER A 183 -2.96 -2.30 9.38
N ASP A 184 -3.42 -2.03 8.17
CA ASP A 184 -4.05 -3.01 7.26
C ASP A 184 -5.13 -3.85 8.00
N ALA A 185 -5.98 -3.12 8.74
CA ALA A 185 -6.93 -3.71 9.68
C ALA A 185 -8.17 -4.24 8.95
N HIS A 186 -8.36 -5.55 8.97
CA HIS A 186 -9.55 -6.22 8.46
C HIS A 186 -10.60 -6.52 9.55
N THR A 187 -10.30 -6.14 10.79
CA THR A 187 -11.21 -6.25 11.95
C THR A 187 -11.00 -5.08 12.89
N PRO A 188 -12.03 -4.64 13.64
CA PRO A 188 -11.91 -3.50 14.56
C PRO A 188 -10.75 -3.62 15.55
N SER A 189 -10.47 -4.82 16.06
CA SER A 189 -9.40 -5.08 17.03
C SER A 189 -7.97 -4.89 16.46
N LYS A 190 -7.84 -4.77 15.15
CA LYS A 190 -6.55 -4.55 14.48
C LYS A 190 -6.29 -3.10 14.10
N VAL A 191 -7.28 -2.22 14.26
CA VAL A 191 -7.10 -0.79 13.96
C VAL A 191 -6.06 -0.18 14.89
N GLY A 192 -5.03 0.43 14.30
CA GLY A 192 -3.92 1.03 15.03
C GLY A 192 -2.99 0.04 15.73
N LYS A 193 -3.14 -1.26 15.47
CA LYS A 193 -2.33 -2.30 16.11
C LYS A 193 -0.85 -2.14 15.74
N ASP A 194 0.01 -2.42 16.72
CA ASP A 194 1.47 -2.41 16.57
C ASP A 194 2.06 -1.04 16.16
N LEU A 195 1.31 0.07 16.34
CA LEU A 195 1.80 1.42 16.04
C LEU A 195 3.12 1.75 16.76
N GLY A 196 3.26 1.33 18.03
CA GLY A 196 4.51 1.54 18.79
C GLY A 196 5.70 0.84 18.15
N ILE A 197 5.53 -0.42 17.73
CA ILE A 197 6.57 -1.19 17.03
C ILE A 197 6.89 -0.55 15.67
N ALA A 198 5.85 -0.12 14.94
CA ALA A 198 6.01 0.55 13.67
C ALA A 198 6.78 1.88 13.81
N LEU A 199 6.54 2.65 14.87
CA LEU A 199 7.31 3.85 15.19
C LEU A 199 8.79 3.53 15.46
N ASP A 200 9.09 2.45 16.16
CA ASP A 200 10.47 2.04 16.39
C ASP A 200 11.17 1.62 15.09
N VAL A 201 10.46 0.98 14.18
CA VAL A 201 10.99 0.62 12.85
C VAL A 201 11.38 1.87 12.05
N ILE A 202 10.50 2.86 11.95
CA ILE A 202 10.84 4.08 11.19
C ILE A 202 11.93 4.91 11.86
N LYS A 203 12.00 4.93 13.20
CA LYS A 203 13.10 5.58 13.92
C LYS A 203 14.45 4.91 13.65
N GLN A 204 14.49 3.57 13.60
CA GLN A 204 15.69 2.82 13.20
C GLN A 204 16.13 3.15 11.77
N ALA A 205 15.17 3.46 10.88
CA ALA A 205 15.44 3.94 9.54
C ALA A 205 15.76 5.45 9.47
N GLY A 206 15.72 6.13 10.62
CA GLY A 206 16.11 7.54 10.75
C GLY A 206 14.98 8.54 10.50
N PHE A 207 13.72 8.12 10.42
CA PHE A 207 12.57 9.02 10.44
C PHE A 207 12.16 9.31 11.89
N GLY A 208 11.61 10.52 12.16
CA GLY A 208 11.18 10.90 13.51
C GLY A 208 9.77 10.39 13.86
N GLU A 209 8.87 10.46 12.89
CA GLU A 209 7.45 10.20 13.06
C GLU A 209 6.84 9.73 11.73
N PHE A 210 5.57 9.35 11.73
CA PHE A 210 4.80 9.12 10.51
C PHE A 210 4.23 10.43 9.97
N ALA A 211 4.10 10.52 8.66
CA ALA A 211 3.33 11.60 8.06
C ALA A 211 1.85 11.47 8.41
N SER A 212 1.21 12.59 8.63
CA SER A 212 -0.26 12.62 8.72
C SER A 212 -0.87 12.28 7.37
N TRP A 213 -1.96 11.54 7.35
CA TRP A 213 -2.75 11.32 6.13
C TRP A 213 -3.22 12.63 5.49
N ARG A 214 -3.41 13.69 6.29
CA ARG A 214 -3.72 15.03 5.78
C ARG A 214 -2.61 15.62 4.91
N ASP A 215 -1.34 15.28 5.20
CA ASP A 215 -0.19 15.75 4.43
C ASP A 215 -0.02 14.96 3.12
N VAL A 216 -0.69 13.82 3.01
CA VAL A 216 -0.62 12.91 1.86
C VAL A 216 -1.74 13.20 0.85
N VAL A 217 -2.90 13.63 1.33
CA VAL A 217 -4.04 13.98 0.50
C VAL A 217 -3.64 15.08 -0.49
N ARG A 218 -3.83 14.82 -1.78
CA ARG A 218 -3.49 15.76 -2.84
C ARG A 218 -4.27 17.07 -2.66
N PRO A 219 -3.60 18.25 -2.67
CA PRO A 219 -4.28 19.54 -2.54
C PRO A 219 -5.36 19.76 -3.60
N ASN A 220 -5.23 19.11 -4.76
CA ASN A 220 -6.11 19.26 -5.92
C ASN A 220 -6.82 17.95 -6.33
N GLY A 221 -6.74 16.90 -5.50
CA GLY A 221 -7.53 15.68 -5.73
C GLY A 221 -9.03 15.98 -5.55
N PRO A 222 -9.93 15.22 -6.21
CA PRO A 222 -11.36 15.36 -5.99
C PRO A 222 -11.68 14.95 -4.55
N ARG A 223 -11.76 15.93 -3.66
CA ARG A 223 -12.23 15.71 -2.28
C ARG A 223 -13.74 15.55 -2.31
N LEU A 224 -14.26 14.58 -1.57
CA LEU A 224 -15.67 14.56 -1.24
C LEU A 224 -16.03 15.90 -0.59
N LYS A 225 -16.81 16.74 -1.30
CA LYS A 225 -17.30 17.99 -0.73
C LYS A 225 -18.07 17.63 0.53
N LYS A 226 -17.82 18.33 1.65
CA LYS A 226 -18.74 18.28 2.79
C LYS A 226 -20.12 18.58 2.24
N VAL A 227 -21.03 17.63 2.29
CA VAL A 227 -22.44 17.90 2.08
C VAL A 227 -22.85 18.76 3.26
N SER A 228 -23.01 20.06 3.05
CA SER A 228 -23.66 20.94 4.03
C SER A 228 -25.04 20.34 4.24
N GLY A 229 -25.30 19.86 5.46
CA GLY A 229 -26.59 19.29 5.80
C GLY A 229 -27.68 20.32 5.53
N ASP A 230 -28.56 20.02 4.60
CA ASP A 230 -29.94 20.42 4.47
C ASP A 230 -30.48 20.18 3.04
N GLU A 231 -30.19 19.03 2.44
CA GLU A 231 -31.07 18.56 1.37
C GLU A 231 -31.22 17.04 1.51
N GLY A 232 -32.40 16.63 1.98
CA GLY A 232 -32.80 15.26 2.11
C GLY A 232 -32.73 14.53 0.76
N VAL A 233 -31.76 13.64 0.60
CA VAL A 233 -31.71 12.74 -0.53
C VAL A 233 -32.79 11.69 -0.33
N SER A 234 -33.93 11.84 -0.99
CA SER A 234 -34.88 10.75 -1.19
C SER A 234 -34.30 9.81 -2.24
N ILE A 235 -34.00 8.62 -1.84
CA ILE A 235 -33.55 7.53 -2.71
C ILE A 235 -34.78 6.72 -3.12
N PRO A 236 -34.93 6.33 -4.40
CA PRO A 236 -36.03 5.48 -4.87
C PRO A 236 -35.96 4.08 -4.32
#